data_6617e3cd7fc7dca6e5e876a5ec1ab7a2
#
_entry.id   6617e3cd7fc7dca6e5e876a5ec1ab7a2
#
_cell.length_a   1.000
_cell.length_b   1.000
_cell.length_c   1.000
_cell.angle_alpha   90.00
_cell.angle_beta   90.00
_cell.angle_gamma   90.00
#
_symmetry.space_group_name_H-M   'P 1'
#
loop_
_entity.id
_entity.type
_entity.pdbx_description
1 polymer ?
#
loop_
_entity_poly.entity_id
_entity_poly.type
_entity_poly.pdbx_seq_one_letter_code
_entity_poly.pdbx_strand_id
1 'polypeptide(L)'
;WRYGLKHGLTLNLEDSLGHEERGRGITEGFVQEQFRQFGITSPLSPHFVNSELRYSYGAPEGRGKAELALQYKKLRFGKTGGVRNADVDFYNYLLEQEWYENSLIAEVYDQYTANTRFRYSFITNQRRYDRLSEKDSNEYYLRYGVKSQLSDKTNIDMNVAWLYKTFENNANARNFNGLNWDIQGEWKPLKQSVVTLHTSQNIKDPSEVGGYILFTKYGVSYQHFWLGDRFSTTLDYSLSREDYKKQDKNRRDRNGVFTMKMSYDYTPSVNVELKYLLNKLDSNKNTDSFYIGPNDEREVTRTLGYDNSMIMLTAKVQI
;
A
#
# COMPACT_ATOMS: atom_id res chain seq x y z
N TRP A 1 -23.23 9.16 12.24
CA TRP A 1 -24.56 9.21 12.87
C TRP A 1 -24.82 7.95 13.66
N ARG A 2 -25.46 8.05 14.84
CA ARG A 2 -25.87 6.91 15.68
C ARG A 2 -27.33 6.99 16.05
N TYR A 3 -28.01 5.85 16.03
CA TYR A 3 -29.37 5.71 16.51
C TYR A 3 -29.41 4.70 17.66
N GLY A 4 -29.74 5.20 18.84
CA GLY A 4 -29.65 4.43 20.07
C GLY A 4 -28.20 3.98 20.37
N LEU A 5 -28.07 2.94 21.19
CA LEU A 5 -26.75 2.42 21.61
C LEU A 5 -26.14 1.42 20.62
N LYS A 6 -26.93 0.86 19.69
CA LYS A 6 -26.53 -0.30 18.89
C LYS A 6 -26.36 -0.02 17.40
N HIS A 7 -26.96 1.04 16.85
CA HIS A 7 -26.94 1.30 15.42
C HIS A 7 -26.02 2.49 15.10
N GLY A 8 -25.13 2.29 14.16
CA GLY A 8 -24.26 3.35 13.65
C GLY A 8 -24.26 3.37 12.12
N LEU A 9 -24.22 4.56 11.56
CA LEU A 9 -24.03 4.79 10.13
C LEU A 9 -22.87 5.77 9.97
N THR A 10 -21.85 5.38 9.21
CA THR A 10 -20.66 6.20 8.94
C THR A 10 -20.54 6.38 7.44
N LEU A 11 -20.35 7.62 7.02
CA LEU A 11 -19.98 7.98 5.66
C LEU A 11 -18.57 8.57 5.69
N ASN A 12 -17.64 7.93 4.99
CA ASN A 12 -16.29 8.41 4.78
C ASN A 12 -16.15 8.81 3.31
N LEU A 13 -15.69 10.02 3.08
CA LEU A 13 -15.39 10.55 1.75
C LEU A 13 -13.95 11.07 1.80
N GLU A 14 -13.13 10.56 0.90
CA GLU A 14 -11.76 10.98 0.73
C GLU A 14 -11.56 11.33 -0.75
N ASP A 15 -11.04 12.52 -0.99
CA ASP A 15 -10.64 13.00 -2.30
C ASP A 15 -9.20 13.50 -2.18
N SER A 16 -8.26 12.80 -2.82
CA SER A 16 -6.84 13.10 -2.68
C SER A 16 -6.16 13.23 -4.04
N LEU A 17 -5.39 14.30 -4.19
CA LEU A 17 -4.51 14.54 -5.33
C LEU A 17 -3.08 14.17 -4.93
N GLY A 18 -2.59 13.08 -5.53
CA GLY A 18 -1.22 12.63 -5.33
C GLY A 18 -0.24 13.34 -6.24
N HIS A 19 1.04 13.25 -5.86
CA HIS A 19 2.17 13.61 -6.72
C HIS A 19 3.12 12.41 -6.79
N GLU A 20 3.18 11.79 -7.96
CA GLU A 20 4.12 10.71 -8.24
C GLU A 20 5.39 11.29 -8.81
N GLU A 21 6.45 11.33 -8.00
CA GLU A 21 7.73 11.90 -8.38
C GLU A 21 8.31 11.18 -9.60
N ARG A 22 9.11 11.93 -10.39
CA ARG A 22 9.82 11.39 -11.53
C ARG A 22 10.77 10.27 -11.10
N GLY A 23 10.72 9.14 -11.80
CA GLY A 23 11.49 7.95 -11.45
C GLY A 23 10.85 7.09 -10.36
N ARG A 24 9.56 7.32 -10.05
CA ARG A 24 8.76 6.51 -9.14
C ARG A 24 7.49 6.01 -9.83
N GLY A 25 6.90 4.94 -9.29
CA GLY A 25 5.66 4.37 -9.79
C GLY A 25 5.71 4.02 -11.27
N ILE A 26 4.83 4.61 -12.08
CA ILE A 26 4.76 4.34 -13.54
C ILE A 26 6.05 4.71 -14.25
N THR A 27 6.76 5.75 -13.79
CA THR A 27 8.01 6.22 -14.38
C THR A 27 9.26 5.62 -13.74
N GLU A 28 9.11 4.58 -12.91
CA GLU A 28 10.25 3.91 -12.29
C GLU A 28 11.17 3.31 -13.34
N GLY A 29 12.47 3.60 -13.19
CA GLY A 29 13.51 3.15 -14.11
C GLY A 29 13.61 3.92 -15.43
N PHE A 30 12.87 5.02 -15.61
CA PHE A 30 13.00 5.89 -16.76
C PHE A 30 14.32 6.68 -16.69
N VAL A 31 15.02 6.76 -17.83
CA VAL A 31 16.17 7.62 -18.01
C VAL A 31 15.76 9.05 -18.42
N GLN A 32 16.67 10.01 -18.26
CA GLN A 32 16.39 11.43 -18.53
C GLN A 32 15.84 11.69 -19.94
N GLU A 33 16.26 10.92 -20.93
CA GLU A 33 15.79 11.03 -22.30
C GLU A 33 14.30 10.67 -22.45
N GLN A 34 13.84 9.65 -21.74
CA GLN A 34 12.44 9.26 -21.74
C GLN A 34 11.53 10.33 -21.10
N PHE A 35 12.01 11.02 -20.04
CA PHE A 35 11.27 12.15 -19.48
C PHE A 35 11.10 13.29 -20.48
N ARG A 36 12.12 13.57 -21.31
CA ARG A 36 12.02 14.56 -22.38
C ARG A 36 11.09 14.10 -23.49
N GLN A 37 11.27 12.86 -23.94
CA GLN A 37 10.49 12.26 -25.03
C GLN A 37 9.00 12.25 -24.72
N PHE A 38 8.62 11.86 -23.49
CA PHE A 38 7.22 11.79 -23.06
C PHE A 38 6.68 13.13 -22.56
N GLY A 39 7.50 14.19 -22.52
CA GLY A 39 7.09 15.51 -22.02
C GLY A 39 6.73 15.54 -20.54
N ILE A 40 7.37 14.68 -19.73
CA ILE A 40 7.16 14.62 -18.28
C ILE A 40 8.01 15.70 -17.61
N THR A 41 7.46 16.91 -17.52
CA THR A 41 8.15 18.08 -16.95
C THR A 41 7.90 18.28 -15.47
N SER A 42 6.82 17.68 -14.93
CA SER A 42 6.41 17.74 -13.52
C SER A 42 6.03 16.32 -13.03
N PRO A 43 5.87 16.12 -11.72
CA PRO A 43 5.33 14.87 -11.18
C PRO A 43 4.00 14.49 -11.83
N LEU A 44 3.76 13.19 -12.03
CA LEU A 44 2.44 12.72 -12.42
C LEU A 44 1.46 13.00 -11.28
N SER A 45 0.20 13.28 -11.61
CA SER A 45 -0.82 13.67 -10.63
C SER A 45 -1.96 12.65 -10.60
N PRO A 46 -1.77 11.51 -9.92
CA PRO A 46 -2.86 10.57 -9.69
C PRO A 46 -3.91 11.23 -8.78
N HIS A 47 -5.17 11.12 -9.19
CA HIS A 47 -6.32 11.57 -8.42
C HIS A 47 -7.06 10.34 -7.90
N PHE A 48 -7.15 10.21 -6.59
CA PHE A 48 -7.77 9.08 -5.92
C PHE A 48 -9.00 9.52 -5.15
N VAL A 49 -10.13 8.89 -5.45
CA VAL A 49 -11.40 9.05 -4.74
C VAL A 49 -11.71 7.76 -3.99
N ASN A 50 -12.08 7.87 -2.73
CA ASN A 50 -12.55 6.77 -1.91
C ASN A 50 -13.82 7.20 -1.16
N SER A 51 -14.90 6.44 -1.33
CA SER A 51 -16.18 6.66 -0.68
C SER A 51 -16.59 5.37 0.02
N GLU A 52 -16.91 5.42 1.29
CA GLU A 52 -17.38 4.27 2.06
C GLU A 52 -18.63 4.63 2.85
N LEU A 53 -19.69 3.85 2.69
CA LEU A 53 -20.87 3.87 3.53
C LEU A 53 -20.87 2.61 4.40
N ARG A 54 -20.79 2.78 5.72
CA ARG A 54 -20.68 1.70 6.69
C ARG A 54 -21.84 1.74 7.68
N TYR A 55 -22.57 0.66 7.75
CA TYR A 55 -23.54 0.41 8.80
C TYR A 55 -22.94 -0.51 9.87
N SER A 56 -23.13 -0.18 11.14
CA SER A 56 -22.67 -0.99 12.27
C SER A 56 -23.83 -1.33 13.21
N TYR A 57 -23.85 -2.58 13.65
CA TYR A 57 -24.78 -3.07 14.67
C TYR A 57 -24.01 -3.62 15.86
N GLY A 58 -24.31 -3.12 17.05
CA GLY A 58 -23.66 -3.47 18.30
C GLY A 58 -23.19 -2.24 19.07
N ALA A 59 -23.12 -2.33 20.40
CA ALA A 59 -22.56 -1.27 21.22
C ALA A 59 -21.04 -1.15 20.96
N PRO A 60 -20.43 0.06 20.95
CA PRO A 60 -19.00 0.24 20.74
C PRO A 60 -18.12 -0.57 21.68
N GLU A 61 -18.51 -0.58 22.94
CA GLU A 61 -17.83 -1.30 24.04
C GLU A 61 -18.46 -2.70 24.28
N GLY A 62 -19.39 -3.13 23.42
CA GLY A 62 -20.05 -4.42 23.52
C GLY A 62 -19.14 -5.57 23.11
N ARG A 63 -19.43 -6.77 23.63
CA ARG A 63 -18.72 -8.00 23.26
C ARG A 63 -18.76 -8.28 21.76
N GLY A 64 -19.93 -8.09 21.13
CA GLY A 64 -20.14 -8.38 19.72
C GLY A 64 -20.53 -7.13 18.92
N LYS A 65 -19.97 -7.00 17.72
CA LYS A 65 -20.30 -5.95 16.76
C LYS A 65 -20.29 -6.55 15.36
N ALA A 66 -21.29 -6.22 14.56
CA ALA A 66 -21.33 -6.55 13.14
C ALA A 66 -21.29 -5.27 12.29
N GLU A 67 -20.62 -5.33 11.16
CA GLU A 67 -20.52 -4.19 10.22
C GLU A 67 -20.75 -4.67 8.80
N LEU A 68 -21.42 -3.83 8.03
CA LEU A 68 -21.60 -3.98 6.59
C LEU A 68 -21.21 -2.67 5.92
N ALA A 69 -20.27 -2.73 4.97
CA ALA A 69 -19.85 -1.53 4.25
C ALA A 69 -19.90 -1.74 2.74
N LEU A 70 -20.27 -0.68 2.03
CA LEU A 70 -20.13 -0.52 0.61
C LEU A 70 -19.05 0.52 0.38
N GLN A 71 -18.06 0.18 -0.44
CA GLN A 71 -16.95 1.08 -0.75
C GLN A 71 -16.80 1.22 -2.26
N TYR A 72 -16.57 2.45 -2.69
CA TYR A 72 -16.21 2.81 -4.06
C TYR A 72 -14.87 3.51 -4.06
N LYS A 73 -13.96 3.03 -4.90
CA LYS A 73 -12.65 3.66 -5.12
C LYS A 73 -12.47 3.97 -6.60
N LYS A 74 -11.76 5.05 -6.91
CA LYS A 74 -11.42 5.40 -8.29
C LYS A 74 -10.05 6.04 -8.34
N LEU A 75 -9.22 5.59 -9.29
CA LEU A 75 -7.95 6.20 -9.67
C LEU A 75 -8.07 6.82 -11.05
N ARG A 76 -7.61 8.06 -11.19
CA ARG A 76 -7.49 8.78 -12.46
C ARG A 76 -6.16 9.50 -12.53
N PHE A 77 -5.66 9.67 -13.75
CA PHE A 77 -4.53 10.54 -14.03
C PHE A 77 -5.04 11.85 -14.60
N GLY A 78 -4.91 12.94 -13.85
CA GLY A 78 -5.33 14.28 -14.25
C GLY A 78 -4.41 14.90 -15.30
N LYS A 79 -4.35 16.23 -15.33
CA LYS A 79 -3.44 16.99 -16.20
C LYS A 79 -2.00 16.70 -15.78
N THR A 80 -1.33 15.88 -16.56
CA THR A 80 0.04 15.42 -16.28
C THR A 80 1.02 16.19 -17.15
N GLY A 81 1.58 17.25 -16.61
CA GLY A 81 2.83 17.90 -17.03
C GLY A 81 3.19 18.00 -18.50
N GLY A 82 2.24 18.25 -19.39
CA GLY A 82 2.52 18.38 -20.82
C GLY A 82 2.54 17.06 -21.61
N VAL A 83 2.46 15.90 -20.95
CA VAL A 83 2.51 14.57 -21.57
C VAL A 83 1.53 14.43 -22.74
N ARG A 84 0.28 14.87 -22.58
CA ARG A 84 -0.75 14.76 -23.61
C ARG A 84 -0.36 15.42 -24.93
N ASN A 85 0.37 16.53 -24.86
CA ASN A 85 0.75 17.30 -26.06
C ASN A 85 2.11 16.85 -26.63
N ALA A 86 2.95 16.23 -25.78
CA ALA A 86 4.27 15.79 -26.18
C ALA A 86 4.26 14.35 -26.73
N ASP A 87 3.48 13.47 -26.10
CA ASP A 87 3.43 12.05 -26.49
C ASP A 87 2.04 11.47 -26.22
N VAL A 88 1.26 11.30 -27.28
CA VAL A 88 -0.13 10.80 -27.20
C VAL A 88 -0.16 9.34 -26.78
N ASP A 89 0.82 8.53 -27.17
CA ASP A 89 0.86 7.09 -26.86
C ASP A 89 1.12 6.87 -25.38
N PHE A 90 2.10 7.57 -24.83
CA PHE A 90 2.35 7.51 -23.39
C PHE A 90 1.18 8.08 -22.57
N TYR A 91 0.52 9.13 -23.05
CA TYR A 91 -0.70 9.64 -22.40
C TYR A 91 -1.82 8.59 -22.40
N ASN A 92 -2.05 7.89 -23.52
CA ASN A 92 -3.02 6.82 -23.58
C ASN A 92 -2.67 5.66 -22.64
N TYR A 93 -1.41 5.28 -22.55
CA TYR A 93 -0.91 4.30 -21.57
C TYR A 93 -1.21 4.71 -20.11
N LEU A 94 -1.08 6.00 -19.76
CA LEU A 94 -1.49 6.48 -18.43
C LEU A 94 -3.00 6.31 -18.20
N LEU A 95 -3.81 6.61 -19.22
CA LEU A 95 -5.26 6.45 -19.12
C LEU A 95 -5.71 4.96 -19.04
N GLU A 96 -4.90 4.04 -19.53
CA GLU A 96 -5.11 2.59 -19.37
C GLU A 96 -4.87 2.11 -17.94
N GLN A 97 -4.16 2.89 -17.13
CA GLN A 97 -3.97 2.61 -15.70
C GLN A 97 -5.13 3.11 -14.83
N GLU A 98 -6.10 3.83 -15.40
CA GLU A 98 -7.28 4.32 -14.68
C GLU A 98 -8.26 3.17 -14.41
N TRP A 99 -8.77 3.13 -13.18
CA TRP A 99 -9.69 2.08 -12.74
C TRP A 99 -10.67 2.59 -11.69
N TYR A 100 -11.76 1.86 -11.52
CA TYR A 100 -12.64 1.96 -10.36
C TYR A 100 -12.83 0.58 -9.73
N GLU A 101 -13.17 0.58 -8.44
CA GLU A 101 -13.38 -0.62 -7.64
C GLU A 101 -14.60 -0.46 -6.76
N ASN A 102 -15.50 -1.43 -6.83
CA ASN A 102 -16.64 -1.58 -5.92
C ASN A 102 -16.33 -2.70 -4.93
N SER A 103 -16.54 -2.44 -3.65
CA SER A 103 -16.30 -3.43 -2.59
C SER A 103 -17.52 -3.58 -1.71
N LEU A 104 -17.81 -4.83 -1.33
CA LEU A 104 -18.72 -5.17 -0.25
C LEU A 104 -17.88 -5.78 0.88
N ILE A 105 -18.05 -5.26 2.10
CA ILE A 105 -17.29 -5.66 3.27
C ILE A 105 -18.29 -6.04 4.35
N ALA A 106 -18.26 -7.29 4.80
CA ALA A 106 -19.02 -7.77 5.94
C ALA A 106 -18.04 -8.20 7.04
N GLU A 107 -18.19 -7.66 8.24
CA GLU A 107 -17.29 -7.92 9.36
C GLU A 107 -18.05 -8.22 10.64
N VAL A 108 -17.54 -9.15 11.42
CA VAL A 108 -18.00 -9.46 12.77
C VAL A 108 -16.83 -9.39 13.73
N TYR A 109 -17.03 -8.70 14.81
CA TYR A 109 -16.06 -8.56 15.90
C TYR A 109 -16.57 -9.28 17.15
N ASP A 110 -15.68 -10.00 17.82
CA ASP A 110 -15.93 -10.62 19.14
C ASP A 110 -14.84 -10.18 20.12
N GLN A 111 -15.21 -9.43 21.14
CA GLN A 111 -14.36 -9.07 22.25
C GLN A 111 -14.31 -10.26 23.21
N TYR A 112 -13.39 -11.20 22.98
CA TYR A 112 -13.28 -12.45 23.73
C TYR A 112 -12.88 -12.20 25.20
N THR A 113 -11.88 -11.33 25.41
CA THR A 113 -11.48 -10.83 26.75
C THR A 113 -11.32 -9.32 26.69
N ALA A 114 -11.07 -8.66 27.82
CA ALA A 114 -10.75 -7.23 27.86
C ALA A 114 -9.55 -6.87 26.94
N ASN A 115 -8.63 -7.81 26.77
CA ASN A 115 -7.37 -7.61 26.05
C ASN A 115 -7.30 -8.29 24.69
N THR A 116 -8.31 -9.09 24.32
CA THR A 116 -8.29 -9.88 23.08
C THR A 116 -9.58 -9.71 22.28
N ARG A 117 -9.43 -9.31 21.03
CA ARG A 117 -10.51 -9.11 20.07
C ARG A 117 -10.26 -9.93 18.82
N PHE A 118 -11.26 -10.66 18.38
CA PHE A 118 -11.31 -11.34 17.10
C PHE A 118 -12.09 -10.56 16.08
N ARG A 119 -11.72 -10.73 14.82
CA ARG A 119 -12.40 -10.17 13.66
C ARG A 119 -12.54 -11.24 12.58
N TYR A 120 -13.74 -11.39 12.07
CA TYR A 120 -14.06 -12.25 10.95
C TYR A 120 -14.60 -11.37 9.83
N SER A 121 -14.04 -11.46 8.63
CA SER A 121 -14.47 -10.60 7.54
C SER A 121 -14.63 -11.40 6.26
N PHE A 122 -15.67 -11.09 5.52
CA PHE A 122 -15.84 -11.44 4.12
C PHE A 122 -15.78 -10.16 3.30
N ILE A 123 -14.90 -10.13 2.29
CA ILE A 123 -14.71 -8.96 1.44
C ILE A 123 -14.75 -9.42 -0.01
N THR A 124 -15.49 -8.69 -0.84
CA THR A 124 -15.44 -8.86 -2.30
C THR A 124 -15.12 -7.52 -2.94
N ASN A 125 -14.17 -7.52 -3.86
CA ASN A 125 -13.77 -6.36 -4.65
C ASN A 125 -13.98 -6.67 -6.13
N GLN A 126 -14.56 -5.72 -6.84
CA GLN A 126 -14.71 -5.75 -8.30
C GLN A 126 -13.97 -4.56 -8.87
N ARG A 127 -12.77 -4.79 -9.44
CA ARG A 127 -11.97 -3.75 -10.09
C ARG A 127 -12.20 -3.80 -11.59
N ARG A 128 -12.42 -2.62 -12.17
CA ARG A 128 -12.65 -2.43 -13.59
C ARG A 128 -11.78 -1.29 -14.09
N TYR A 129 -11.10 -1.53 -15.22
CA TYR A 129 -10.26 -0.55 -15.88
C TYR A 129 -11.05 0.16 -16.96
N ASP A 130 -10.95 1.49 -17.01
CA ASP A 130 -11.76 2.30 -17.92
C ASP A 130 -11.45 2.01 -19.41
N ARG A 131 -10.23 1.58 -19.74
CA ARG A 131 -9.77 1.32 -21.11
C ARG A 131 -9.21 -0.08 -21.37
N LEU A 132 -8.70 -0.76 -20.34
CA LEU A 132 -7.98 -2.02 -20.48
C LEU A 132 -8.71 -3.14 -19.73
N SER A 133 -9.86 -3.56 -20.26
CA SER A 133 -10.74 -4.57 -19.63
C SER A 133 -10.07 -5.92 -19.38
N GLU A 134 -8.97 -6.24 -20.07
CA GLU A 134 -8.17 -7.45 -19.82
C GLU A 134 -7.54 -7.48 -18.41
N LYS A 135 -7.44 -6.32 -17.74
CA LYS A 135 -7.00 -6.19 -16.35
C LYS A 135 -8.15 -6.29 -15.34
N ASP A 136 -9.39 -6.34 -15.78
CA ASP A 136 -10.56 -6.45 -14.90
C ASP A 136 -10.45 -7.68 -14.03
N SER A 137 -10.71 -7.51 -12.74
CA SER A 137 -10.57 -8.58 -11.77
C SER A 137 -11.65 -8.56 -10.70
N ASN A 138 -11.93 -9.74 -10.17
CA ASN A 138 -12.73 -9.94 -8.98
C ASN A 138 -11.89 -10.60 -7.90
N GLU A 139 -12.03 -10.12 -6.66
CA GLU A 139 -11.34 -10.63 -5.50
C GLU A 139 -12.32 -11.00 -4.41
N TYR A 140 -12.09 -12.13 -3.76
CA TYR A 140 -12.88 -12.64 -2.65
C TYR A 140 -11.95 -12.99 -1.50
N TYR A 141 -12.17 -12.37 -0.34
CA TYR A 141 -11.38 -12.59 0.86
C TYR A 141 -12.26 -13.22 1.96
N LEU A 142 -11.74 -14.27 2.54
CA LEU A 142 -12.17 -14.74 3.84
C LEU A 142 -11.04 -14.44 4.84
N ARG A 143 -11.27 -13.47 5.73
CA ARG A 143 -10.25 -12.95 6.65
C ARG A 143 -10.58 -13.27 8.09
N TYR A 144 -9.55 -13.66 8.82
CA TYR A 144 -9.54 -13.80 10.26
C TYR A 144 -8.49 -12.86 10.86
N GLY A 145 -8.88 -12.08 11.87
CA GLY A 145 -8.01 -11.16 12.57
C GLY A 145 -8.02 -11.38 14.06
N VAL A 146 -6.88 -11.15 14.69
CA VAL A 146 -6.69 -11.16 16.15
C VAL A 146 -5.92 -9.94 16.55
N LYS A 147 -6.47 -9.16 17.48
CA LYS A 147 -5.73 -8.10 18.17
C LYS A 147 -5.73 -8.41 19.65
N SER A 148 -4.55 -8.56 20.24
CA SER A 148 -4.40 -9.00 21.62
C SER A 148 -3.23 -8.32 22.31
N GLN A 149 -3.46 -7.89 23.54
CA GLN A 149 -2.42 -7.56 24.50
C GLN A 149 -2.12 -8.84 25.29
N LEU A 150 -1.07 -9.56 24.86
CA LEU A 150 -0.66 -10.84 25.47
C LEU A 150 -0.09 -10.65 26.88
N SER A 151 0.52 -9.50 27.11
CA SER A 151 1.04 -9.07 28.42
C SER A 151 1.17 -7.55 28.47
N ASP A 152 1.53 -6.99 29.60
CA ASP A 152 1.82 -5.55 29.73
C ASP A 152 2.97 -5.07 28.81
N LYS A 153 3.76 -6.02 28.31
CA LYS A 153 4.92 -5.75 27.44
C LYS A 153 4.74 -6.21 26.00
N THR A 154 3.69 -6.96 25.68
CA THR A 154 3.59 -7.61 24.37
C THR A 154 2.20 -7.45 23.79
N ASN A 155 2.15 -6.84 22.62
CA ASN A 155 0.96 -6.69 21.79
C ASN A 155 1.13 -7.44 20.46
N ILE A 156 0.05 -8.02 19.95
CA ILE A 156 0.00 -8.63 18.63
C ILE A 156 -1.23 -8.14 17.88
N ASP A 157 -1.04 -7.82 16.60
CA ASP A 157 -2.11 -7.59 15.62
C ASP A 157 -1.85 -8.49 14.43
N MET A 158 -2.75 -9.44 14.19
CA MET A 158 -2.61 -10.45 13.15
C MET A 158 -3.88 -10.48 12.30
N ASN A 159 -3.69 -10.44 11.00
CA ASN A 159 -4.73 -10.65 10.01
C ASN A 159 -4.25 -11.69 9.00
N VAL A 160 -5.00 -12.74 8.81
CA VAL A 160 -4.76 -13.76 7.79
C VAL A 160 -6.02 -13.88 6.93
N ALA A 161 -5.85 -13.89 5.63
CA ALA A 161 -6.94 -14.01 4.68
C ALA A 161 -6.66 -15.09 3.65
N TRP A 162 -7.65 -15.89 3.33
CA TRP A 162 -7.68 -16.65 2.10
C TRP A 162 -8.19 -15.74 1.00
N LEU A 163 -7.40 -15.53 -0.06
CA LEU A 163 -7.75 -14.72 -1.22
C LEU A 163 -7.92 -15.59 -2.45
N TYR A 164 -9.03 -15.39 -3.13
CA TYR A 164 -9.28 -15.86 -4.49
C TYR A 164 -9.45 -14.67 -5.42
N LYS A 165 -8.55 -14.52 -6.42
CA LYS A 165 -8.58 -13.45 -7.43
C LYS A 165 -8.68 -14.06 -8.81
N THR A 166 -9.64 -13.57 -9.60
CA THR A 166 -9.88 -13.98 -10.99
C THR A 166 -9.86 -12.78 -11.92
N PHE A 167 -9.48 -13.04 -13.18
CA PHE A 167 -9.53 -12.08 -14.27
C PHE A 167 -10.63 -12.51 -15.23
N GLU A 168 -11.62 -11.63 -15.49
CA GLU A 168 -12.80 -11.99 -16.27
C GLU A 168 -12.55 -12.00 -17.78
N ASN A 169 -11.81 -11.01 -18.26
CA ASN A 169 -11.67 -10.73 -19.70
C ASN A 169 -10.32 -11.19 -20.27
N ASN A 170 -9.54 -11.97 -19.49
CA ASN A 170 -8.24 -12.47 -19.93
C ASN A 170 -8.05 -13.93 -19.53
N ALA A 171 -8.38 -14.86 -20.44
CA ALA A 171 -8.22 -16.29 -20.20
C ALA A 171 -6.75 -16.72 -19.97
N ASN A 172 -5.79 -15.91 -20.42
CA ASN A 172 -4.35 -16.15 -20.25
C ASN A 172 -3.80 -15.56 -18.96
N ALA A 173 -4.57 -14.74 -18.24
CA ALA A 173 -4.13 -14.20 -16.98
C ALA A 173 -4.09 -15.28 -15.89
N ARG A 174 -3.03 -15.27 -15.10
CA ARG A 174 -2.87 -16.21 -14.01
C ARG A 174 -3.72 -15.76 -12.80
N ASN A 175 -4.73 -16.55 -12.48
CA ASN A 175 -5.52 -16.37 -11.26
C ASN A 175 -4.67 -16.63 -10.01
N PHE A 176 -5.06 -16.01 -8.89
CA PHE A 176 -4.47 -16.28 -7.59
C PHE A 176 -5.45 -17.00 -6.68
N ASN A 177 -4.94 -18.00 -5.96
CA ASN A 177 -5.67 -18.69 -4.91
C ASN A 177 -4.68 -19.04 -3.80
N GLY A 178 -4.77 -18.35 -2.65
CA GLY A 178 -3.78 -18.52 -1.59
C GLY A 178 -3.97 -17.59 -0.41
N LEU A 179 -2.99 -17.63 0.49
CA LEU A 179 -2.98 -16.85 1.72
C LEU A 179 -2.37 -15.47 1.53
N ASN A 180 -3.01 -14.49 2.11
CA ASN A 180 -2.47 -13.17 2.41
C ASN A 180 -2.43 -13.00 3.93
N TRP A 181 -1.46 -12.25 4.43
CA TRP A 181 -1.37 -11.93 5.84
C TRP A 181 -0.79 -10.54 6.06
N ASP A 182 -1.09 -10.00 7.23
CA ASP A 182 -0.47 -8.82 7.81
C ASP A 182 -0.38 -9.05 9.31
N ILE A 183 0.83 -9.18 9.82
CA ILE A 183 1.11 -9.56 11.20
C ILE A 183 2.12 -8.58 11.77
N GLN A 184 1.77 -7.97 12.90
CA GLN A 184 2.64 -7.09 13.66
C GLN A 184 2.69 -7.55 15.12
N GLY A 185 3.89 -7.63 15.66
CA GLY A 185 4.16 -7.86 17.07
C GLY A 185 4.95 -6.69 17.66
N GLU A 186 4.51 -6.19 18.78
CA GLU A 186 5.22 -5.17 19.57
C GLU A 186 5.65 -5.76 20.91
N TRP A 187 6.91 -5.57 21.27
CA TRP A 187 7.48 -6.00 22.53
C TRP A 187 8.25 -4.87 23.21
N LYS A 188 7.96 -4.64 24.49
CA LYS A 188 8.59 -3.64 25.35
C LYS A 188 9.51 -4.31 26.36
N PRO A 189 10.74 -4.71 25.99
CA PRO A 189 11.68 -5.36 26.90
C PRO A 189 11.99 -4.49 28.12
N LEU A 190 12.12 -3.18 27.90
CA LEU A 190 12.33 -2.14 28.91
C LEU A 190 11.24 -1.07 28.77
N LYS A 191 11.01 -0.28 29.83
CA LYS A 191 10.02 0.83 29.77
C LYS A 191 10.33 1.82 28.66
N GLN A 192 11.60 2.07 28.40
CA GLN A 192 12.08 3.01 27.37
C GLN A 192 12.41 2.38 26.03
N SER A 193 12.15 1.08 25.81
CA SER A 193 12.51 0.40 24.56
C SER A 193 11.31 -0.32 23.98
N VAL A 194 11.12 -0.19 22.66
CA VAL A 194 10.08 -0.87 21.89
C VAL A 194 10.71 -1.58 20.72
N VAL A 195 10.44 -2.87 20.58
CA VAL A 195 10.77 -3.68 19.39
C VAL A 195 9.49 -4.01 18.66
N THR A 196 9.42 -3.72 17.38
CA THR A 196 8.29 -4.09 16.53
C THR A 196 8.77 -5.02 15.44
N LEU A 197 8.08 -6.14 15.27
CA LEU A 197 8.25 -7.08 14.15
C LEU A 197 7.01 -6.99 13.25
N HIS A 198 7.24 -6.93 11.97
CA HIS A 198 6.16 -6.87 10.98
C HIS A 198 6.43 -7.83 9.82
N THR A 199 5.41 -8.55 9.38
CA THR A 199 5.44 -9.32 8.14
C THR A 199 4.12 -9.22 7.42
N SER A 200 4.16 -9.07 6.11
CA SER A 200 2.95 -9.06 5.30
C SER A 200 3.15 -9.77 3.97
N GLN A 201 2.09 -10.34 3.44
CA GLN A 201 1.99 -10.82 2.07
C GLN A 201 0.67 -10.36 1.47
N ASN A 202 0.74 -9.78 0.28
CA ASN A 202 -0.43 -9.36 -0.49
C ASN A 202 -0.20 -9.51 -2.00
N ILE A 203 -1.27 -9.32 -2.75
CA ILE A 203 -1.26 -9.31 -4.21
C ILE A 203 -1.34 -7.87 -4.68
N LYS A 204 -0.51 -7.50 -5.66
CA LYS A 204 -0.56 -6.24 -6.38
C LYS A 204 -0.89 -6.49 -7.86
N ASP A 205 -1.55 -5.54 -8.47
CA ASP A 205 -1.74 -5.55 -9.92
C ASP A 205 -0.50 -4.97 -10.61
N PRO A 206 0.03 -5.64 -11.64
CA PRO A 206 1.09 -5.07 -12.46
C PRO A 206 0.54 -3.94 -13.33
N SER A 207 1.42 -3.05 -13.81
CA SER A 207 1.06 -2.02 -14.79
C SER A 207 0.64 -2.61 -16.13
N GLU A 208 1.25 -3.74 -16.51
CA GLU A 208 0.96 -4.43 -17.77
C GLU A 208 -0.14 -5.50 -17.59
N VAL A 209 -0.69 -5.97 -18.69
CA VAL A 209 -1.69 -7.03 -18.74
C VAL A 209 -1.11 -8.38 -18.33
N GLY A 210 -1.90 -9.19 -17.66
CA GLY A 210 -1.68 -10.61 -17.44
C GLY A 210 -1.00 -10.98 -16.11
N GLY A 211 -1.78 -11.34 -15.12
CA GLY A 211 -1.30 -11.93 -13.88
C GLY A 211 -1.27 -10.98 -12.68
N TYR A 212 -0.42 -11.28 -11.72
CA TYR A 212 -0.32 -10.55 -10.46
C TYR A 212 1.12 -10.50 -9.96
N ILE A 213 1.40 -9.60 -9.03
CA ILE A 213 2.65 -9.52 -8.30
C ILE A 213 2.41 -10.03 -6.89
N LEU A 214 3.12 -11.08 -6.49
CA LEU A 214 3.13 -11.52 -5.09
C LEU A 214 4.15 -10.67 -4.33
N PHE A 215 3.65 -9.80 -3.47
CA PHE A 215 4.46 -8.93 -2.61
C PHE A 215 4.56 -9.53 -1.21
N THR A 216 5.78 -9.74 -0.73
CA THR A 216 6.06 -10.20 0.64
C THR A 216 7.01 -9.22 1.30
N LYS A 217 6.75 -8.85 2.55
CA LYS A 217 7.57 -7.92 3.33
C LYS A 217 7.84 -8.48 4.73
N TYR A 218 9.07 -8.26 5.20
CA TYR A 218 9.50 -8.49 6.57
C TYR A 218 10.14 -7.22 7.11
N GLY A 219 9.91 -6.88 8.35
CA GLY A 219 10.48 -5.69 8.94
C GLY A 219 10.73 -5.84 10.43
N VAL A 220 11.73 -5.14 10.92
CA VAL A 220 12.05 -4.97 12.33
C VAL A 220 12.30 -3.51 12.61
N SER A 221 11.72 -3.01 13.70
CA SER A 221 11.93 -1.67 14.22
C SER A 221 12.37 -1.76 15.66
N TYR A 222 13.37 -0.96 16.02
CA TYR A 222 13.79 -0.76 17.41
C TYR A 222 13.74 0.73 17.72
N GLN A 223 12.95 1.09 18.73
CA GLN A 223 12.86 2.45 19.24
C GLN A 223 13.34 2.50 20.68
N HIS A 224 14.17 3.49 20.98
CA HIS A 224 14.63 3.75 22.34
C HIS A 224 14.40 5.21 22.71
N PHE A 225 13.87 5.43 23.92
CA PHE A 225 13.61 6.74 24.49
C PHE A 225 14.69 7.06 25.54
N TRP A 226 15.29 8.24 25.42
CA TRP A 226 16.36 8.73 26.25
C TRP A 226 15.90 10.00 27.00
N LEU A 227 16.60 10.38 28.07
CA LEU A 227 16.43 11.67 28.74
C LEU A 227 14.97 11.98 29.12
N GLY A 228 14.27 11.01 29.71
CA GLY A 228 12.86 11.20 30.10
C GLY A 228 11.96 11.42 28.90
N ASP A 229 12.16 10.64 27.82
CA ASP A 229 11.41 10.62 26.58
C ASP A 229 11.59 11.85 25.67
N ARG A 230 12.42 12.83 26.03
CA ARG A 230 12.68 14.01 25.19
C ARG A 230 13.52 13.72 23.95
N PHE A 231 14.33 12.68 23.99
CA PHE A 231 15.12 12.23 22.84
C PHE A 231 14.77 10.79 22.53
N SER A 232 14.55 10.48 21.27
CA SER A 232 14.33 9.11 20.82
C SER A 232 15.18 8.77 19.60
N THR A 233 15.60 7.51 19.54
CA THR A 233 16.27 6.92 18.39
C THR A 233 15.43 5.77 17.88
N THR A 234 15.16 5.72 16.57
CA THR A 234 14.46 4.62 15.92
C THR A 234 15.35 4.06 14.81
N LEU A 235 15.51 2.75 14.80
CA LEU A 235 16.19 2.00 13.75
C LEU A 235 15.18 1.06 13.12
N ASP A 236 14.95 1.22 11.83
CA ASP A 236 14.04 0.37 11.06
C ASP A 236 14.82 -0.33 9.96
N TYR A 237 14.58 -1.62 9.79
CA TYR A 237 15.03 -2.37 8.64
C TYR A 237 13.89 -3.18 8.06
N SER A 238 13.68 -3.09 6.76
CA SER A 238 12.69 -3.91 6.07
C SER A 238 13.25 -4.48 4.78
N LEU A 239 12.84 -5.71 4.50
CA LEU A 239 13.14 -6.43 3.27
C LEU A 239 11.81 -6.78 2.61
N SER A 240 11.61 -6.37 1.37
CA SER A 240 10.45 -6.78 0.58
C SER A 240 10.88 -7.50 -0.70
N ARG A 241 9.99 -8.34 -1.19
CA ARG A 241 10.17 -9.12 -2.41
C ARG A 241 8.90 -9.05 -3.23
N GLU A 242 9.07 -8.80 -4.53
CA GLU A 242 8.03 -8.85 -5.54
C GLU A 242 8.32 -9.98 -6.53
N ASP A 243 7.44 -10.97 -6.58
CA ASP A 243 7.49 -12.04 -7.57
C ASP A 243 6.41 -11.80 -8.63
N TYR A 244 6.82 -11.49 -9.84
CA TYR A 244 5.93 -11.25 -10.98
C TYR A 244 5.43 -12.57 -11.55
N LYS A 245 4.13 -12.83 -11.41
CA LYS A 245 3.47 -14.08 -11.84
C LYS A 245 2.73 -13.86 -13.17
N LYS A 246 3.48 -13.47 -14.20
CA LYS A 246 3.05 -13.41 -15.59
C LYS A 246 3.46 -14.66 -16.35
N GLN A 247 2.79 -14.95 -17.49
CA GLN A 247 3.14 -16.11 -18.31
C GLN A 247 4.59 -16.08 -18.81
N ASP A 248 5.14 -14.90 -19.12
CA ASP A 248 6.43 -14.79 -19.80
C ASP A 248 7.55 -14.09 -19.01
N LYS A 249 7.30 -13.65 -17.77
CA LYS A 249 8.29 -12.87 -17.01
C LYS A 249 8.56 -13.49 -15.63
N ASN A 250 9.67 -14.20 -15.51
CA ASN A 250 10.23 -14.61 -14.21
C ASN A 250 10.98 -13.45 -13.54
N ARG A 251 10.37 -12.26 -13.47
CA ARG A 251 10.94 -11.12 -12.78
C ARG A 251 10.76 -11.28 -11.28
N ARG A 252 11.81 -10.97 -10.54
CA ARG A 252 11.83 -10.93 -9.09
C ARG A 252 12.64 -9.74 -8.64
N ASP A 253 12.00 -8.87 -7.87
CA ASP A 253 12.63 -7.71 -7.30
C ASP A 253 12.74 -7.89 -5.78
N ARG A 254 13.85 -7.40 -5.20
CA ARG A 254 14.10 -7.37 -3.77
C ARG A 254 14.43 -5.94 -3.38
N ASN A 255 13.73 -5.42 -2.40
CA ASN A 255 13.96 -4.06 -1.93
C ASN A 255 14.30 -4.09 -0.43
N GLY A 256 15.51 -3.62 -0.10
CA GLY A 256 15.99 -3.43 1.27
C GLY A 256 15.91 -1.96 1.64
N VAL A 257 15.26 -1.64 2.76
CA VAL A 257 15.17 -0.28 3.27
C VAL A 257 15.69 -0.26 4.71
N PHE A 258 16.68 0.58 4.96
CA PHE A 258 17.16 0.91 6.30
C PHE A 258 16.84 2.37 6.59
N THR A 259 16.27 2.63 7.76
CA THR A 259 15.99 3.99 8.24
C THR A 259 16.56 4.14 9.65
N MET A 260 17.31 5.21 9.87
CA MET A 260 17.69 5.69 11.19
C MET A 260 17.04 7.05 11.41
N LYS A 261 16.32 7.19 12.52
CA LYS A 261 15.65 8.42 12.89
C LYS A 261 16.06 8.83 14.31
N MET A 262 16.42 10.08 14.49
CA MET A 262 16.67 10.73 15.77
C MET A 262 15.67 11.87 15.93
N SER A 263 14.93 11.89 17.02
CA SER A 263 13.93 12.92 17.29
C SER A 263 14.19 13.54 18.65
N TYR A 264 14.16 14.87 18.70
CA TYR A 264 14.40 15.63 19.93
C TYR A 264 13.30 16.68 20.15
N ASP A 265 12.62 16.58 21.28
CA ASP A 265 11.65 17.57 21.76
C ASP A 265 12.39 18.70 22.47
N TYR A 266 12.73 19.77 21.72
CA TYR A 266 13.38 20.95 22.28
C TYR A 266 12.47 21.65 23.29
N THR A 267 11.20 21.82 22.94
CA THR A 267 10.11 22.24 23.83
C THR A 267 8.89 21.37 23.56
N PRO A 268 7.82 21.40 24.40
CA PRO A 268 6.57 20.71 24.10
C PRO A 268 5.95 21.07 22.76
N SER A 269 6.28 22.25 22.22
CA SER A 269 5.76 22.76 20.94
C SER A 269 6.77 22.65 19.78
N VAL A 270 8.03 22.26 20.04
CA VAL A 270 9.08 22.22 19.00
C VAL A 270 9.78 20.88 19.03
N ASN A 271 9.63 20.14 17.93
CA ASN A 271 10.33 18.87 17.70
C ASN A 271 11.28 19.00 16.53
N VAL A 272 12.50 18.49 16.67
CA VAL A 272 13.51 18.40 15.61
C VAL A 272 13.80 16.94 15.31
N GLU A 273 13.73 16.55 14.05
CA GLU A 273 13.93 15.18 13.59
C GLU A 273 15.03 15.14 12.52
N LEU A 274 16.04 14.30 12.75
CA LEU A 274 17.05 13.92 11.75
C LEU A 274 16.75 12.49 11.29
N LYS A 275 16.58 12.30 9.97
CA LYS A 275 16.33 11.00 9.36
C LYS A 275 17.40 10.69 8.32
N TYR A 276 17.96 9.49 8.41
CA TYR A 276 18.81 8.88 7.39
C TYR A 276 18.11 7.67 6.80
N LEU A 277 18.06 7.56 5.48
CA LEU A 277 17.41 6.47 4.76
C LEU A 277 18.36 5.91 3.73
N LEU A 278 18.47 4.59 3.69
CA LEU A 278 19.09 3.81 2.62
C LEU A 278 18.00 2.94 1.99
N ASN A 279 17.91 2.96 0.67
CA ASN A 279 16.94 2.17 -0.06
C ASN A 279 17.62 1.55 -1.29
N LYS A 280 17.68 0.21 -1.32
CA LYS A 280 18.32 -0.54 -2.38
C LYS A 280 17.33 -1.54 -3.00
N LEU A 281 17.10 -1.39 -4.30
CA LEU A 281 16.31 -2.31 -5.11
C LEU A 281 17.24 -3.12 -6.01
N ASP A 282 17.23 -4.44 -5.83
CA ASP A 282 17.90 -5.40 -6.69
C ASP A 282 16.85 -6.21 -7.47
N SER A 283 17.04 -6.37 -8.78
CA SER A 283 16.21 -7.23 -9.63
C SER A 283 17.04 -8.35 -10.22
N ASN A 284 16.41 -9.49 -10.53
CA ASN A 284 17.05 -10.56 -11.29
C ASN A 284 17.13 -10.26 -12.80
N LYS A 285 16.62 -9.10 -13.23
CA LYS A 285 16.74 -8.55 -14.58
C LYS A 285 17.29 -7.14 -14.50
N ASN A 286 18.11 -6.75 -15.47
CA ASN A 286 18.68 -5.39 -15.53
C ASN A 286 17.69 -4.40 -16.14
N THR A 287 16.82 -4.87 -17.02
CA THR A 287 15.82 -4.08 -17.74
C THR A 287 14.49 -4.79 -17.79
N ASP A 288 13.43 -4.02 -17.94
CA ASP A 288 12.09 -4.48 -18.23
C ASP A 288 11.49 -3.61 -19.31
N SER A 289 10.65 -4.19 -20.18
CA SER A 289 10.01 -3.46 -21.26
C SER A 289 8.50 -3.61 -21.19
N PHE A 290 7.81 -2.56 -21.59
CA PHE A 290 6.39 -2.55 -21.84
C PHE A 290 6.12 -1.83 -23.18
N TYR A 291 4.92 -1.97 -23.70
CA TYR A 291 4.56 -1.49 -25.01
C TYR A 291 3.48 -0.40 -24.90
N ILE A 292 3.55 0.58 -25.77
CA ILE A 292 2.60 1.69 -25.87
C ILE A 292 2.24 1.95 -27.34
N GLY A 293 1.16 2.70 -27.54
CA GLY A 293 0.69 3.06 -28.88
C GLY A 293 -0.28 2.05 -29.48
N PRO A 294 -0.84 2.36 -30.66
CA PRO A 294 -1.77 1.46 -31.33
C PRO A 294 -1.12 0.10 -31.59
N ASN A 295 -1.81 -0.99 -31.21
CA ASN A 295 -1.34 -2.38 -31.37
C ASN A 295 -0.02 -2.71 -30.67
N ASP A 296 0.34 -1.99 -29.60
CA ASP A 296 1.59 -2.22 -28.84
C ASP A 296 2.86 -2.14 -29.70
N GLU A 297 2.92 -1.22 -30.65
CA GLU A 297 4.02 -1.14 -31.64
C GLU A 297 5.29 -0.52 -31.07
N ARG A 298 5.19 0.28 -30.00
CA ARG A 298 6.31 1.03 -29.46
C ARG A 298 6.79 0.46 -28.12
N GLU A 299 7.97 -0.14 -28.13
CA GLU A 299 8.62 -0.64 -26.93
C GLU A 299 9.21 0.50 -26.10
N VAL A 300 8.94 0.47 -24.78
CA VAL A 300 9.52 1.35 -23.78
C VAL A 300 10.32 0.51 -22.78
N THR A 301 11.62 0.67 -22.77
CA THR A 301 12.51 -0.06 -21.87
C THR A 301 12.84 0.79 -20.64
N ARG A 302 12.74 0.22 -19.47
CA ARG A 302 13.13 0.83 -18.19
C ARG A 302 14.25 0.05 -17.52
N THR A 303 15.13 0.74 -16.80
CA THR A 303 16.18 0.13 -15.99
C THR A 303 15.59 -0.38 -14.68
N LEU A 304 16.03 -1.54 -14.22
CA LEU A 304 15.61 -2.09 -12.94
C LEU A 304 16.78 -2.05 -11.96
N GLY A 305 16.42 -1.78 -10.70
CA GLY A 305 17.41 -1.66 -9.64
C GLY A 305 17.90 -0.22 -9.44
N TYR A 306 18.07 0.13 -8.18
CA TYR A 306 18.66 1.41 -7.77
C TYR A 306 19.23 1.30 -6.36
N ASP A 307 20.14 2.19 -6.06
CA ASP A 307 20.69 2.45 -4.74
C ASP A 307 20.50 3.94 -4.43
N ASN A 308 19.77 4.25 -3.36
CA ASN A 308 19.43 5.61 -2.99
C ASN A 308 19.67 5.85 -1.51
N SER A 309 20.31 6.97 -1.18
CA SER A 309 20.50 7.45 0.19
C SER A 309 19.95 8.86 0.34
N MET A 310 19.32 9.13 1.49
CA MET A 310 18.73 10.43 1.77
C MET A 310 18.98 10.82 3.24
N ILE A 311 19.35 12.07 3.45
CA ILE A 311 19.38 12.71 4.78
C ILE A 311 18.30 13.80 4.77
N MET A 312 17.45 13.81 5.81
CA MET A 312 16.39 14.79 5.96
C MET A 312 16.44 15.38 7.36
N LEU A 313 16.41 16.69 7.47
CA LEU A 313 16.21 17.42 8.72
C LEU A 313 14.83 18.08 8.70
N THR A 314 14.03 17.83 9.73
CA THR A 314 12.67 18.36 9.85
C THR A 314 12.51 19.06 11.17
N ALA A 315 11.95 20.26 11.17
CA ALA A 315 11.49 20.96 12.37
C ALA A 315 9.97 21.06 12.35
N LYS A 316 9.33 20.61 13.40
CA LYS A 316 7.87 20.70 13.60
C LYS A 316 7.59 21.70 14.70
N VAL A 317 6.76 22.69 14.43
CA VAL A 317 6.32 23.70 15.40
C VAL A 317 4.81 23.60 15.54
N GLN A 318 4.34 23.38 16.73
CA GLN A 318 2.91 23.39 17.06
C GLN A 318 2.58 24.72 17.74
N ILE A 319 1.69 25.49 17.14
CA ILE A 319 1.24 26.81 17.60
C ILE A 319 -0.10 26.65 18.34
#